data_8c93d91e07cfe34b4340517e4c39b931
#
_entry.id   8c93d91e07cfe34b4340517e4c39b931
#
_cell.length_a   1.000
_cell.length_b   1.000
_cell.length_c   1.000
_cell.angle_alpha   90.00
_cell.angle_beta   90.00
_cell.angle_gamma   90.00
#
_symmetry.space_group_name_H-M   'P 1'
#
loop_
_entity.id
_entity.type
_entity.pdbx_description
1 polymer ?
#
loop_
_entity_poly.entity_id
_entity_poly.type
_entity_poly.pdbx_seq_one_letter_code
_entity_poly.pdbx_strand_id
1 'polypeptide(L)'
;MTGILYHGQPNGPSFTVLAAAFEKGVDLERRPIDLVAGDRHSAALPHPIEVDQSIEGEGPVLVVGDVAMTDSVFLACYLDDIGTGPAIRPADPYARWQMMAWCRYVIERVAPAAAALGNAAAPPHTVPAGIASADLAARWTDAVEGEADATQLADSRTKIVQAVEKIEAQLADGRDWLMGDFSIADLESFAWLAGMRALVPQAFVASPRVDAWEARLRARPAVAQALGLATVPNPEAIWAPGPEINRWG
;
A
#
# COMPACT_ATOMS: atom_id res chain seq x y z
N MET A 1 13.58 -8.49 -19.23
CA MET A 1 12.99 -9.66 -18.55
C MET A 1 11.52 -9.35 -18.40
N THR A 2 10.62 -10.13 -18.95
CA THR A 2 9.18 -9.86 -18.89
C THR A 2 8.68 -10.46 -17.57
N GLY A 3 8.32 -9.62 -16.61
CA GLY A 3 7.69 -10.03 -15.36
C GLY A 3 6.17 -9.96 -15.47
N ILE A 4 5.48 -10.73 -14.64
CA ILE A 4 4.01 -10.68 -14.50
C ILE A 4 3.70 -10.08 -13.13
N LEU A 5 2.95 -8.97 -13.13
CA LEU A 5 2.48 -8.34 -11.90
C LEU A 5 1.00 -8.64 -11.69
N TYR A 6 0.71 -9.46 -10.69
CA TYR A 6 -0.65 -9.65 -10.18
C TYR A 6 -0.95 -8.54 -9.18
N HIS A 7 -2.05 -7.80 -9.36
CA HIS A 7 -2.35 -6.64 -8.54
C HIS A 7 -3.85 -6.46 -8.30
N GLY A 8 -4.18 -5.90 -7.15
CA GLY A 8 -5.54 -5.47 -6.84
C GLY A 8 -5.88 -4.11 -7.46
N GLN A 9 -6.92 -3.49 -6.94
CA GLN A 9 -7.25 -2.10 -7.25
C GLN A 9 -6.05 -1.19 -6.91
N PRO A 10 -5.89 -0.03 -7.59
CA PRO A 10 -4.79 0.91 -7.32
C PRO A 10 -5.00 1.64 -5.97
N ASN A 11 -4.93 0.90 -4.90
CA ASN A 11 -5.02 1.30 -3.51
C ASN A 11 -4.04 0.46 -2.68
N GLY A 12 -3.62 0.92 -1.50
CA GLY A 12 -2.69 0.20 -0.64
C GLY A 12 -1.44 -0.28 -1.39
N PRO A 13 -0.94 -1.48 -1.08
CA PRO A 13 0.31 -2.01 -1.66
C PRO A 13 0.31 -2.07 -3.19
N SER A 14 -0.85 -2.36 -3.80
CA SER A 14 -0.98 -2.43 -5.27
C SER A 14 -0.71 -1.08 -5.93
N PHE A 15 -1.16 0.03 -5.33
CA PHE A 15 -0.89 1.35 -5.86
C PHE A 15 0.62 1.66 -5.86
N THR A 16 1.31 1.40 -4.75
CA THR A 16 2.77 1.65 -4.63
C THR A 16 3.54 0.96 -5.76
N VAL A 17 3.27 -0.32 -5.98
CA VAL A 17 4.00 -1.11 -6.99
C VAL A 17 3.66 -0.67 -8.42
N LEU A 18 2.38 -0.41 -8.71
CA LEU A 18 1.95 0.06 -10.02
C LEU A 18 2.57 1.42 -10.36
N ALA A 19 2.52 2.37 -9.43
CA ALA A 19 3.10 3.70 -9.63
C ALA A 19 4.64 3.62 -9.77
N ALA A 20 5.31 2.81 -8.97
CA ALA A 20 6.75 2.59 -9.10
C ALA A 20 7.12 1.98 -10.46
N ALA A 21 6.35 1.00 -10.96
CA ALA A 21 6.60 0.41 -12.26
C ALA A 21 6.48 1.44 -13.40
N PHE A 22 5.48 2.32 -13.35
CA PHE A 22 5.31 3.39 -14.31
C PHE A 22 6.40 4.47 -14.18
N GLU A 23 6.76 4.91 -12.98
CA GLU A 23 7.85 5.87 -12.74
C GLU A 23 9.19 5.37 -13.28
N LYS A 24 9.42 4.07 -13.18
CA LYS A 24 10.66 3.44 -13.60
C LYS A 24 10.65 2.97 -15.06
N GLY A 25 9.51 3.08 -15.75
CA GLY A 25 9.37 2.62 -17.13
C GLY A 25 9.61 1.11 -17.29
N VAL A 26 9.28 0.33 -16.27
CA VAL A 26 9.40 -1.13 -16.32
C VAL A 26 8.17 -1.71 -17.02
N ASP A 27 8.41 -2.39 -18.13
CA ASP A 27 7.34 -3.08 -18.86
C ASP A 27 7.03 -4.42 -18.22
N LEU A 28 5.83 -4.52 -17.61
CA LEU A 28 5.32 -5.70 -16.94
C LEU A 28 3.99 -6.11 -17.58
N GLU A 29 3.76 -7.42 -17.70
CA GLU A 29 2.43 -7.93 -17.91
C GLU A 29 1.61 -7.73 -16.63
N ARG A 30 0.59 -6.87 -16.67
CA ARG A 30 -0.27 -6.56 -15.53
C ARG A 30 -1.52 -7.42 -15.57
N ARG A 31 -1.75 -8.18 -14.49
CA ARG A 31 -2.93 -9.04 -14.33
C ARG A 31 -3.72 -8.59 -13.11
N PRO A 32 -4.87 -7.92 -13.30
CA PRO A 32 -5.73 -7.57 -12.19
C PRO A 32 -6.33 -8.82 -11.56
N ILE A 33 -6.33 -8.85 -10.23
CA ILE A 33 -6.95 -9.88 -9.39
C ILE A 33 -7.83 -9.23 -8.33
N ASP A 34 -8.85 -9.92 -7.87
CA ASP A 34 -9.68 -9.45 -6.76
C ASP A 34 -9.09 -9.92 -5.42
N LEU A 35 -8.33 -9.03 -4.77
CA LEU A 35 -7.72 -9.30 -3.47
C LEU A 35 -8.78 -9.47 -2.37
N VAL A 36 -9.94 -8.81 -2.49
CA VAL A 36 -11.03 -8.91 -1.51
C VAL A 36 -11.82 -10.20 -1.66
N ALA A 37 -11.85 -10.77 -2.86
CA ALA A 37 -12.40 -12.11 -3.10
C ALA A 37 -11.39 -13.23 -2.79
N GLY A 38 -10.13 -12.90 -2.51
CA GLY A 38 -9.08 -13.87 -2.22
C GLY A 38 -8.50 -14.55 -3.44
N ASP A 39 -8.57 -13.92 -4.61
CA ASP A 39 -8.03 -14.49 -5.87
C ASP A 39 -6.54 -14.86 -5.74
N ARG A 40 -5.80 -14.20 -4.89
CA ARG A 40 -4.40 -14.51 -4.59
C ARG A 40 -4.20 -15.96 -4.15
N HIS A 41 -5.19 -16.56 -3.50
CA HIS A 41 -5.16 -17.94 -3.00
C HIS A 41 -5.85 -18.93 -3.93
N SER A 42 -6.30 -18.47 -5.10
CA SER A 42 -7.00 -19.31 -6.07
C SER A 42 -6.03 -20.23 -6.82
N ALA A 43 -6.40 -21.50 -6.94
CA ALA A 43 -5.69 -22.47 -7.79
C ALA A 43 -5.66 -22.09 -9.29
N ALA A 44 -6.46 -21.09 -9.69
CA ALA A 44 -6.44 -20.55 -11.04
C ALA A 44 -5.22 -19.65 -11.33
N LEU A 45 -4.52 -19.18 -10.31
CA LEU A 45 -3.25 -18.47 -10.50
C LEU A 45 -2.14 -19.49 -10.80
N PRO A 46 -1.39 -19.29 -11.91
CA PRO A 46 -0.47 -20.32 -12.41
C PRO A 46 0.80 -20.52 -11.56
N HIS A 47 0.97 -19.71 -10.52
CA HIS A 47 2.13 -19.76 -9.62
C HIS A 47 1.65 -19.79 -8.17
N PRO A 48 2.23 -20.65 -7.31
CA PRO A 48 1.98 -20.56 -5.89
C PRO A 48 2.50 -19.21 -5.39
N ILE A 49 1.56 -18.35 -5.01
CA ILE A 49 1.86 -16.99 -4.58
C ILE A 49 1.92 -16.96 -3.06
N GLU A 50 2.73 -17.83 -2.52
CA GLU A 50 3.00 -17.85 -1.09
C GLU A 50 4.36 -17.24 -0.82
N VAL A 51 4.32 -16.12 -0.14
CA VAL A 51 5.51 -15.60 0.48
C VAL A 51 5.21 -15.49 1.96
N ASP A 52 5.58 -16.52 2.70
CA ASP A 52 5.36 -16.63 4.15
C ASP A 52 5.95 -15.47 4.97
N GLN A 53 6.79 -14.66 4.36
CA GLN A 53 7.46 -13.55 5.01
C GLN A 53 6.77 -12.21 4.80
N SER A 54 5.70 -12.16 4.00
CA SER A 54 4.98 -10.90 3.78
C SER A 54 4.27 -10.44 5.05
N ILE A 55 4.59 -9.22 5.48
CA ILE A 55 3.93 -8.58 6.62
C ILE A 55 2.76 -7.69 6.18
N GLU A 56 2.67 -7.33 4.91
CA GLU A 56 1.64 -6.43 4.38
C GLU A 56 0.26 -7.07 4.27
N GLY A 57 0.17 -8.39 4.39
CA GLY A 57 -1.08 -9.11 4.18
C GLY A 57 -1.38 -9.32 2.69
N GLU A 58 -2.62 -9.07 2.28
CA GLU A 58 -3.00 -9.17 0.88
C GLU A 58 -2.43 -8.02 0.06
N GLY A 59 -1.61 -8.35 -0.90
CA GLY A 59 -0.93 -7.35 -1.73
C GLY A 59 -0.57 -7.89 -3.12
N PRO A 60 0.09 -7.06 -3.94
CA PRO A 60 0.52 -7.45 -5.27
C PRO A 60 1.64 -8.49 -5.21
N VAL A 61 1.75 -9.27 -6.28
CA VAL A 61 2.84 -10.24 -6.45
C VAL A 61 3.48 -10.04 -7.81
N LEU A 62 4.78 -9.88 -7.82
CA LEU A 62 5.60 -9.84 -9.03
C LEU A 62 6.26 -11.19 -9.26
N VAL A 63 5.99 -11.81 -10.40
CA VAL A 63 6.61 -13.06 -10.82
C VAL A 63 7.62 -12.78 -11.93
N VAL A 64 8.88 -13.18 -11.71
CA VAL A 64 9.97 -13.06 -12.69
C VAL A 64 10.62 -14.43 -12.84
N GLY A 65 10.43 -15.06 -13.99
CA GLY A 65 10.81 -16.48 -14.16
C GLY A 65 10.00 -17.34 -13.19
N ASP A 66 10.70 -18.10 -12.34
CA ASP A 66 10.10 -18.98 -11.33
C ASP A 66 10.08 -18.36 -9.92
N VAL A 67 10.39 -17.06 -9.81
CA VAL A 67 10.46 -16.37 -8.51
C VAL A 67 9.26 -15.46 -8.34
N ALA A 68 8.50 -15.68 -7.27
CA ALA A 68 7.44 -14.78 -6.81
C ALA A 68 7.97 -13.87 -5.70
N MET A 69 7.68 -12.58 -5.82
CA MET A 69 8.09 -11.54 -4.87
C MET A 69 6.88 -10.74 -4.43
N THR A 70 6.87 -10.30 -3.18
CA THR A 70 5.80 -9.48 -2.60
C THR A 70 6.39 -8.35 -1.74
N ASP A 71 5.55 -7.62 -1.03
CA ASP A 71 5.79 -6.41 -0.25
C ASP A 71 6.09 -5.18 -1.10
N SER A 72 5.22 -4.19 -0.98
CA SER A 72 5.18 -3.01 -1.83
C SER A 72 6.50 -2.24 -1.87
N VAL A 73 7.11 -2.00 -0.71
CA VAL A 73 8.36 -1.24 -0.61
C VAL A 73 9.53 -2.02 -1.22
N PHE A 74 9.60 -3.35 -0.99
CA PHE A 74 10.65 -4.18 -1.57
C PHE A 74 10.48 -4.30 -3.08
N LEU A 75 9.24 -4.47 -3.57
CA LEU A 75 8.96 -4.46 -5.00
C LEU A 75 9.29 -3.12 -5.64
N ALA A 76 8.96 -1.99 -4.99
CA ALA A 76 9.32 -0.67 -5.48
C ALA A 76 10.84 -0.47 -5.54
N CYS A 77 11.59 -0.97 -4.54
CA CYS A 77 13.06 -0.99 -4.57
C CYS A 77 13.61 -1.84 -5.73
N TYR A 78 13.06 -3.04 -5.92
CA TYR A 78 13.45 -3.91 -7.04
C TYR A 78 13.19 -3.25 -8.39
N LEU A 79 12.02 -2.62 -8.57
CA LEU A 79 11.67 -1.90 -9.79
C LEU A 79 12.58 -0.69 -10.01
N ASP A 80 13.00 -0.01 -8.93
CA ASP A 80 13.97 1.08 -9.03
C ASP A 80 15.35 0.60 -9.50
N ASP A 81 15.78 -0.60 -9.08
CA ASP A 81 17.05 -1.19 -9.49
C ASP A 81 17.06 -1.63 -10.96
N ILE A 82 15.95 -2.16 -11.47
CA ILE A 82 15.90 -2.70 -12.84
C ILE A 82 15.38 -1.71 -13.90
N GLY A 83 14.66 -0.67 -13.46
CA GLY A 83 14.05 0.31 -14.35
C GLY A 83 15.02 1.38 -14.83
N THR A 84 14.66 2.07 -15.91
CA THR A 84 15.49 3.12 -16.55
C THR A 84 14.99 4.54 -16.27
N GLY A 85 13.81 4.68 -15.64
CA GLY A 85 13.26 5.97 -15.26
C GLY A 85 14.05 6.65 -14.13
N PRO A 86 13.66 7.87 -13.73
CA PRO A 86 14.29 8.59 -12.62
C PRO A 86 14.34 7.75 -11.34
N ALA A 87 15.40 7.88 -10.55
CA ALA A 87 15.49 7.19 -9.28
C ALA A 87 14.36 7.62 -8.33
N ILE A 88 13.73 6.65 -7.68
CA ILE A 88 12.71 6.86 -6.65
C ILE A 88 13.25 6.52 -5.25
N ARG A 89 14.55 6.32 -5.12
CA ARG A 89 15.28 6.22 -3.87
C ARG A 89 16.38 7.26 -3.82
N PRO A 90 16.61 7.94 -2.69
CA PRO A 90 17.72 8.87 -2.53
C PRO A 90 19.07 8.19 -2.80
N ALA A 91 19.98 8.89 -3.47
CA ALA A 91 21.34 8.40 -3.71
C ALA A 91 22.20 8.44 -2.44
N ASP A 92 21.99 9.46 -1.61
CA ASP A 92 22.68 9.58 -0.31
C ASP A 92 22.27 8.46 0.65
N PRO A 93 23.22 7.73 1.26
CA PRO A 93 22.92 6.61 2.17
C PRO A 93 22.07 7.00 3.38
N TYR A 94 22.29 8.20 3.95
CA TYR A 94 21.51 8.66 5.11
C TYR A 94 20.07 9.02 4.71
N ALA A 95 19.89 9.75 3.62
CA ALA A 95 18.56 10.06 3.09
C ALA A 95 17.81 8.78 2.68
N ARG A 96 18.51 7.78 2.14
CA ARG A 96 17.93 6.46 1.85
C ARG A 96 17.48 5.74 3.12
N TRP A 97 18.30 5.79 4.17
CA TRP A 97 17.90 5.26 5.47
C TRP A 97 16.67 5.98 6.03
N GLN A 98 16.59 7.31 5.93
CA GLN A 98 15.41 8.07 6.35
C GLN A 98 14.16 7.65 5.58
N MET A 99 14.26 7.48 4.25
CA MET A 99 13.17 6.98 3.42
C MET A 99 12.70 5.59 3.87
N MET A 100 13.63 4.65 4.07
CA MET A 100 13.28 3.29 4.53
C MET A 100 12.68 3.28 5.93
N ALA A 101 13.17 4.11 6.85
CA ALA A 101 12.61 4.26 8.19
C ALA A 101 11.18 4.85 8.13
N TRP A 102 10.92 5.77 7.20
CA TRP A 102 9.58 6.31 6.96
C TRP A 102 8.65 5.24 6.40
N CYS A 103 9.05 4.50 5.36
CA CYS A 103 8.27 3.40 4.80
C CYS A 103 7.94 2.35 5.88
N ARG A 104 8.92 2.01 6.71
CA ARG A 104 8.70 1.10 7.84
C ARG A 104 7.64 1.65 8.82
N TYR A 105 7.69 2.95 9.15
CA TYR A 105 6.66 3.59 9.97
C TYR A 105 5.27 3.46 9.33
N VAL A 106 5.17 3.69 8.01
CA VAL A 106 3.90 3.54 7.29
C VAL A 106 3.39 2.10 7.39
N ILE A 107 4.22 1.11 7.08
CA ILE A 107 3.82 -0.32 7.07
C ILE A 107 3.46 -0.81 8.48
N GLU A 108 4.19 -0.40 9.51
CA GLU A 108 3.96 -0.92 10.87
C GLU A 108 2.87 -0.16 11.65
N ARG A 109 2.54 1.07 11.26
CA ARG A 109 1.60 1.90 12.04
C ARG A 109 0.39 2.37 11.23
N VAL A 110 0.63 2.83 10.01
CA VAL A 110 -0.44 3.43 9.19
C VAL A 110 -1.23 2.35 8.45
N ALA A 111 -0.54 1.43 7.83
CA ALA A 111 -1.14 0.38 7.02
C ALA A 111 -2.11 -0.52 7.83
N PRO A 112 -1.74 -1.04 9.02
CA PRO A 112 -2.68 -1.81 9.84
C PRO A 112 -3.91 -0.99 10.25
N ALA A 113 -3.71 0.28 10.61
CA ALA A 113 -4.81 1.16 11.00
C ALA A 113 -5.75 1.45 9.83
N ALA A 114 -5.20 1.72 8.64
CA ALA A 114 -5.97 1.96 7.43
C ALA A 114 -6.76 0.72 7.00
N ALA A 115 -6.11 -0.46 7.00
CA ALA A 115 -6.76 -1.73 6.68
C ALA A 115 -7.90 -2.06 7.66
N ALA A 116 -7.68 -1.88 8.98
CA ALA A 116 -8.71 -2.12 9.98
C ALA A 116 -9.93 -1.20 9.80
N LEU A 117 -9.71 0.10 9.57
CA LEU A 117 -10.79 1.05 9.31
C LEU A 117 -11.51 0.74 7.99
N GLY A 118 -10.76 0.37 6.96
CA GLY A 118 -11.31 0.01 5.67
C GLY A 118 -12.16 -1.26 5.73
N ASN A 119 -11.64 -2.32 6.35
CA ASN A 119 -12.37 -3.58 6.53
C ASN A 119 -13.60 -3.42 7.42
N ALA A 120 -13.54 -2.60 8.47
CA ALA A 120 -14.70 -2.31 9.30
C ALA A 120 -15.81 -1.54 8.53
N ALA A 121 -15.42 -0.73 7.54
CA ALA A 121 -16.37 0.02 6.70
C ALA A 121 -16.95 -0.85 5.56
N ALA A 122 -16.17 -1.79 5.04
CA ALA A 122 -16.54 -2.69 3.93
C ALA A 122 -15.83 -4.05 4.10
N PRO A 123 -16.33 -4.92 4.98
CA PRO A 123 -15.68 -6.20 5.24
C PRO A 123 -15.72 -7.12 4.01
N PRO A 124 -14.71 -7.96 3.81
CA PRO A 124 -14.76 -9.00 2.79
C PRO A 124 -15.90 -10.00 3.09
N HIS A 125 -16.41 -10.63 2.05
CA HIS A 125 -17.61 -11.47 2.18
C HIS A 125 -17.34 -12.89 2.68
N THR A 126 -16.17 -13.42 2.38
CA THR A 126 -15.81 -14.83 2.71
C THR A 126 -14.33 -14.96 2.97
N VAL A 127 -13.96 -15.91 3.84
CA VAL A 127 -12.57 -16.34 3.99
C VAL A 127 -12.19 -17.22 2.79
N PRO A 128 -11.14 -16.91 2.03
CA PRO A 128 -10.72 -17.74 0.90
C PRO A 128 -10.27 -19.13 1.35
N ALA A 129 -10.57 -20.15 0.54
CA ALA A 129 -10.00 -21.47 0.72
C ALA A 129 -8.53 -21.50 0.26
N GLY A 130 -7.72 -22.33 0.92
CA GLY A 130 -6.35 -22.61 0.46
C GLY A 130 -5.28 -21.61 0.90
N ILE A 131 -5.56 -20.75 1.88
CA ILE A 131 -4.54 -19.90 2.51
C ILE A 131 -3.58 -20.82 3.29
N ALA A 132 -2.31 -20.86 2.88
CA ALA A 132 -1.32 -21.72 3.54
C ALA A 132 -0.77 -21.10 4.82
N SER A 133 -0.61 -19.78 4.88
CA SER A 133 -0.17 -19.07 6.08
C SER A 133 -1.29 -19.04 7.12
N ALA A 134 -1.07 -19.67 8.28
CA ALA A 134 -2.02 -19.66 9.40
C ALA A 134 -2.29 -18.25 9.95
N ASP A 135 -1.27 -17.39 9.94
CA ASP A 135 -1.35 -15.99 10.35
C ASP A 135 -2.26 -15.19 9.40
N LEU A 136 -2.07 -15.35 8.09
CA LEU A 136 -2.93 -14.69 7.11
C LEU A 136 -4.36 -15.23 7.13
N ALA A 137 -4.54 -16.54 7.34
CA ALA A 137 -5.87 -17.14 7.50
C ALA A 137 -6.61 -16.58 8.73
N ALA A 138 -5.92 -16.37 9.84
CA ALA A 138 -6.49 -15.73 11.02
C ALA A 138 -6.93 -14.29 10.72
N ARG A 139 -6.10 -13.49 10.04
CA ARG A 139 -6.44 -12.12 9.63
C ARG A 139 -7.66 -12.05 8.72
N TRP A 140 -7.80 -13.03 7.82
CA TRP A 140 -8.99 -13.16 6.99
C TRP A 140 -10.24 -13.49 7.83
N THR A 141 -10.11 -14.43 8.77
CA THR A 141 -11.22 -14.78 9.67
C THR A 141 -11.65 -13.54 10.49
N ASP A 142 -10.70 -12.82 11.06
CA ASP A 142 -10.99 -11.61 11.82
C ASP A 142 -11.65 -10.52 10.96
N ALA A 143 -11.22 -10.36 9.71
CA ALA A 143 -11.81 -9.36 8.81
C ALA A 143 -13.23 -9.72 8.36
N VAL A 144 -13.56 -11.01 8.22
CA VAL A 144 -14.88 -11.49 7.76
C VAL A 144 -15.86 -11.69 8.92
N GLU A 145 -15.41 -12.30 10.01
CA GLU A 145 -16.26 -12.79 11.10
C GLU A 145 -16.08 -11.97 12.40
N GLY A 146 -14.98 -11.24 12.51
CA GLY A 146 -14.68 -10.45 13.71
C GLY A 146 -15.61 -9.26 13.88
N GLU A 147 -16.11 -9.05 15.10
CA GLU A 147 -16.71 -7.77 15.45
C GLU A 147 -15.58 -6.73 15.58
N ALA A 148 -15.71 -5.62 14.84
CA ALA A 148 -14.72 -4.55 14.90
C ALA A 148 -14.64 -3.99 16.33
N ASP A 149 -13.50 -4.21 17.02
CA ASP A 149 -13.27 -3.67 18.35
C ASP A 149 -13.27 -2.14 18.32
N ALA A 150 -14.22 -1.53 19.04
CA ALA A 150 -14.36 -0.08 19.09
C ALA A 150 -13.09 0.63 19.60
N THR A 151 -12.36 0.01 20.52
CA THR A 151 -11.09 0.51 21.06
C THR A 151 -10.02 0.49 19.97
N GLN A 152 -9.90 -0.62 19.25
CA GLN A 152 -8.98 -0.80 18.14
C GLN A 152 -9.26 0.21 17.00
N LEU A 153 -10.54 0.42 16.66
CA LEU A 153 -10.92 1.40 15.64
C LEU A 153 -10.64 2.84 16.09
N ALA A 154 -10.84 3.17 17.37
CA ALA A 154 -10.48 4.48 17.92
C ALA A 154 -8.97 4.72 17.89
N ASP A 155 -8.16 3.72 18.26
CA ASP A 155 -6.70 3.76 18.15
C ASP A 155 -6.25 3.90 16.69
N SER A 156 -6.87 3.15 15.78
CA SER A 156 -6.60 3.25 14.35
C SER A 156 -6.86 4.65 13.80
N ARG A 157 -8.00 5.28 14.17
CA ARG A 157 -8.27 6.69 13.82
C ARG A 157 -7.19 7.63 14.35
N THR A 158 -6.74 7.42 15.58
CA THR A 158 -5.67 8.22 16.19
C THR A 158 -4.37 8.07 15.41
N LYS A 159 -4.01 6.86 14.99
CA LYS A 159 -2.81 6.60 14.17
C LYS A 159 -2.88 7.30 12.81
N ILE A 160 -4.04 7.32 12.17
CA ILE A 160 -4.23 8.06 10.90
C ILE A 160 -4.07 9.58 11.13
N VAL A 161 -4.67 10.14 12.18
CA VAL A 161 -4.47 11.56 12.53
C VAL A 161 -2.99 11.88 12.72
N GLN A 162 -2.29 11.08 13.53
CA GLN A 162 -0.85 11.25 13.77
C GLN A 162 0.00 11.15 12.49
N ALA A 163 -0.39 10.25 11.57
CA ALA A 163 0.31 10.12 10.30
C ALA A 163 0.15 11.37 9.43
N VAL A 164 -1.06 11.91 9.33
CA VAL A 164 -1.33 13.15 8.59
C VAL A 164 -0.60 14.34 9.23
N GLU A 165 -0.65 14.49 10.55
CA GLU A 165 0.10 15.54 11.28
C GLU A 165 1.62 15.40 11.05
N LYS A 166 2.13 14.17 11.00
CA LYS A 166 3.56 13.92 10.75
C LYS A 166 3.96 14.34 9.33
N ILE A 167 3.12 14.07 8.32
CA ILE A 167 3.35 14.53 6.94
C ILE A 167 3.27 16.06 6.88
N GLU A 168 2.26 16.67 7.49
CA GLU A 168 2.08 18.12 7.54
C GLU A 168 3.31 18.81 8.15
N ALA A 169 3.86 18.23 9.24
CA ALA A 169 5.06 18.72 9.88
C ALA A 169 6.32 18.49 9.02
N GLN A 170 6.43 17.35 8.33
CA GLN A 170 7.56 17.03 7.46
C GLN A 170 7.65 17.99 6.28
N LEU A 171 6.53 18.48 5.78
CA LEU A 171 6.43 19.43 4.67
C LEU A 171 6.49 20.91 5.12
N ALA A 172 6.66 21.17 6.42
CA ALA A 172 6.59 22.54 6.97
C ALA A 172 7.77 23.46 6.56
N ASP A 173 8.88 22.88 6.12
CA ASP A 173 10.03 23.63 5.62
C ASP A 173 9.88 24.07 4.15
N GLY A 174 8.75 23.77 3.51
CA GLY A 174 8.43 24.17 2.14
C GLY A 174 8.90 23.18 1.08
N ARG A 175 9.40 22.01 1.47
CA ARG A 175 9.73 20.94 0.51
C ARG A 175 8.48 20.42 -0.17
N ASP A 176 8.62 19.92 -1.40
CA ASP A 176 7.53 19.36 -2.18
C ASP A 176 7.23 17.89 -1.83
N TRP A 177 8.23 17.13 -1.38
CA TRP A 177 8.20 15.70 -1.16
C TRP A 177 8.77 15.32 0.20
N LEU A 178 8.33 14.18 0.75
CA LEU A 178 8.66 13.76 2.11
C LEU A 178 10.16 13.63 2.39
N MET A 179 10.94 13.23 1.40
CA MET A 179 12.39 13.09 1.51
C MET A 179 13.17 14.23 0.81
N GLY A 180 12.50 15.35 0.49
CA GLY A 180 13.05 16.44 -0.30
C GLY A 180 12.81 16.22 -1.79
N ASP A 181 13.34 15.16 -2.35
CA ASP A 181 13.00 14.65 -3.67
C ASP A 181 11.91 13.59 -3.59
N PHE A 182 11.17 13.42 -4.70
CA PHE A 182 10.15 12.38 -4.83
C PHE A 182 10.75 10.99 -4.62
N SER A 183 10.06 10.16 -3.83
CA SER A 183 10.58 8.86 -3.42
C SER A 183 9.49 7.83 -3.16
N ILE A 184 9.89 6.58 -2.90
CA ILE A 184 9.01 5.49 -2.46
C ILE A 184 8.21 5.90 -1.21
N ALA A 185 8.76 6.74 -0.32
CA ALA A 185 8.05 7.21 0.87
C ALA A 185 6.78 7.99 0.52
N ASP A 186 6.78 8.76 -0.56
CA ASP A 186 5.61 9.50 -1.03
C ASP A 186 4.54 8.54 -1.58
N LEU A 187 4.95 7.56 -2.38
CA LEU A 187 4.04 6.54 -2.93
C LEU A 187 3.40 5.72 -1.82
N GLU A 188 4.21 5.21 -0.89
CA GLU A 188 3.75 4.34 0.18
C GLU A 188 2.83 5.09 1.15
N SER A 189 3.14 6.34 1.49
CA SER A 189 2.26 7.16 2.34
C SER A 189 0.92 7.43 1.68
N PHE A 190 0.92 7.79 0.41
CA PHE A 190 -0.31 8.02 -0.36
C PHE A 190 -1.16 6.75 -0.47
N ALA A 191 -0.53 5.61 -0.73
CA ALA A 191 -1.19 4.32 -0.88
C ALA A 191 -2.13 3.99 0.29
N TRP A 192 -1.71 4.29 1.50
CA TRP A 192 -2.45 3.98 2.72
C TRP A 192 -3.32 5.13 3.24
N LEU A 193 -3.07 6.37 2.83
CA LEU A 193 -3.79 7.53 3.34
C LEU A 193 -4.88 8.06 2.40
N ALA A 194 -4.78 7.84 1.10
CA ALA A 194 -5.75 8.38 0.14
C ALA A 194 -7.20 7.98 0.46
N GLY A 195 -7.44 6.69 0.77
CA GLY A 195 -8.76 6.19 1.15
C GLY A 195 -9.22 6.63 2.55
N MET A 196 -8.32 7.14 3.39
CA MET A 196 -8.65 7.57 4.75
C MET A 196 -9.38 8.92 4.80
N ARG A 197 -9.35 9.71 3.73
CA ARG A 197 -10.11 10.96 3.67
C ARG A 197 -11.61 10.75 3.88
N ALA A 198 -12.17 9.66 3.39
CA ALA A 198 -13.58 9.33 3.59
C ALA A 198 -13.88 8.78 4.99
N LEU A 199 -12.93 8.03 5.58
CA LEU A 199 -13.12 7.33 6.85
C LEU A 199 -12.72 8.15 8.09
N VAL A 200 -11.75 9.06 7.92
CA VAL A 200 -11.19 9.91 9.00
C VAL A 200 -11.05 11.37 8.51
N PRO A 201 -12.12 12.00 8.00
CA PRO A 201 -12.04 13.32 7.36
C PRO A 201 -11.45 14.39 8.28
N GLN A 202 -11.66 14.30 9.59
CA GLN A 202 -11.13 15.25 10.58
C GLN A 202 -9.59 15.31 10.59
N ALA A 203 -8.89 14.24 10.17
CA ALA A 203 -7.43 14.24 10.09
C ALA A 203 -6.90 15.23 9.06
N PHE A 204 -7.67 15.55 8.04
CA PHE A 204 -7.25 16.34 6.88
C PHE A 204 -7.72 17.80 6.91
N VAL A 205 -8.61 18.19 7.85
CA VAL A 205 -9.23 19.54 7.88
C VAL A 205 -8.20 20.66 8.04
N ALA A 206 -7.12 20.44 8.78
CA ALA A 206 -6.11 21.46 9.09
C ALA A 206 -4.74 21.14 8.47
N SER A 207 -4.72 20.43 7.35
CA SER A 207 -3.50 19.88 6.75
C SER A 207 -3.28 20.36 5.29
N PRO A 208 -3.15 21.69 5.05
CA PRO A 208 -3.07 22.22 3.68
C PRO A 208 -1.82 21.79 2.91
N ARG A 209 -0.72 21.43 3.59
CA ARG A 209 0.48 20.93 2.92
C ARG A 209 0.26 19.50 2.46
N VAL A 210 -0.47 18.69 3.23
CA VAL A 210 -0.89 17.34 2.82
C VAL A 210 -1.79 17.44 1.59
N ASP A 211 -2.76 18.36 1.55
CA ASP A 211 -3.61 18.59 0.38
C ASP A 211 -2.78 18.94 -0.86
N ALA A 212 -1.83 19.85 -0.73
CA ALA A 212 -0.95 20.25 -1.81
C ALA A 212 -0.02 19.10 -2.27
N TRP A 213 0.49 18.31 -1.32
CA TRP A 213 1.32 17.12 -1.59
C TRP A 213 0.53 16.04 -2.34
N GLU A 214 -0.69 15.71 -1.90
CA GLU A 214 -1.55 14.76 -2.61
C GLU A 214 -1.90 15.24 -4.01
N ALA A 215 -2.21 16.53 -4.18
CA ALA A 215 -2.49 17.09 -5.50
C ALA A 215 -1.28 16.96 -6.44
N ARG A 216 -0.06 17.21 -5.94
CA ARG A 216 1.17 17.00 -6.72
C ARG A 216 1.39 15.53 -7.08
N LEU A 217 1.12 14.60 -6.15
CA LEU A 217 1.21 13.17 -6.42
C LEU A 217 0.25 12.77 -7.54
N ARG A 218 -1.02 13.14 -7.43
CA ARG A 218 -2.04 12.80 -8.43
C ARG A 218 -1.74 13.42 -9.81
N ALA A 219 -1.02 14.54 -9.85
CA ALA A 219 -0.60 15.19 -11.10
C ALA A 219 0.61 14.51 -11.78
N ARG A 220 1.31 13.59 -11.09
CA ARG A 220 2.42 12.85 -11.71
C ARG A 220 1.89 11.88 -12.77
N PRO A 221 2.46 11.85 -13.98
CA PRO A 221 1.97 10.97 -15.05
C PRO A 221 1.91 9.49 -14.67
N ALA A 222 2.93 8.98 -13.97
CA ALA A 222 2.98 7.60 -13.53
C ALA A 222 1.91 7.27 -12.48
N VAL A 223 1.66 8.19 -11.55
CA VAL A 223 0.59 8.05 -10.54
C VAL A 223 -0.78 8.08 -11.23
N ALA A 224 -1.01 9.00 -12.16
CA ALA A 224 -2.24 9.07 -12.93
C ALA A 224 -2.49 7.79 -13.74
N GLN A 225 -1.43 7.21 -14.35
CA GLN A 225 -1.51 5.93 -15.05
C GLN A 225 -1.87 4.78 -14.10
N ALA A 226 -1.24 4.71 -12.91
CA ALA A 226 -1.55 3.70 -11.91
C ALA A 226 -3.02 3.80 -11.45
N LEU A 227 -3.48 4.99 -11.09
CA LEU A 227 -4.87 5.23 -10.71
C LEU A 227 -5.87 4.94 -11.84
N GLY A 228 -5.46 5.17 -13.10
CA GLY A 228 -6.24 4.86 -14.30
C GLY A 228 -6.49 3.36 -14.54
N LEU A 229 -5.80 2.47 -13.84
CA LEU A 229 -6.05 1.01 -13.88
C LEU A 229 -7.22 0.57 -13.00
N ALA A 230 -7.89 1.49 -12.32
CA ALA A 230 -9.07 1.18 -11.51
C ALA A 230 -10.18 0.52 -12.35
N THR A 231 -10.73 -0.56 -11.84
CA THR A 231 -11.86 -1.28 -12.46
C THR A 231 -13.18 -1.02 -11.72
N VAL A 232 -13.12 -0.28 -10.61
CA VAL A 232 -14.27 0.13 -9.80
C VAL A 232 -14.29 1.65 -9.62
N PRO A 233 -15.46 2.26 -9.36
CA PRO A 233 -15.59 3.73 -9.23
C PRO A 233 -14.78 4.34 -8.08
N ASN A 234 -14.66 3.63 -6.96
CA ASN A 234 -13.97 4.09 -5.74
C ASN A 234 -12.89 3.09 -5.32
N PRO A 235 -11.77 2.99 -6.07
CA PRO A 235 -10.72 2.02 -5.77
C PRO A 235 -10.11 2.23 -4.37
N GLU A 236 -10.06 3.47 -3.90
CA GLU A 236 -9.54 3.86 -2.58
C GLU A 236 -10.40 3.35 -1.40
N ALA A 237 -11.62 2.88 -1.65
CA ALA A 237 -12.50 2.28 -0.66
C ALA A 237 -12.43 0.73 -0.62
N ILE A 238 -11.59 0.13 -1.45
CA ILE A 238 -11.46 -1.34 -1.53
C ILE A 238 -10.27 -1.77 -0.67
N TRP A 239 -10.56 -2.49 0.40
CA TRP A 239 -9.57 -2.94 1.37
C TRP A 239 -9.61 -4.45 1.52
N ALA A 240 -8.48 -5.10 1.27
CA ALA A 240 -8.23 -6.49 1.62
C ALA A 240 -7.56 -6.57 3.01
N PRO A 241 -7.55 -7.74 3.66
CA PRO A 241 -6.86 -7.90 4.93
C PRO A 241 -5.38 -7.50 4.84
N GLY A 242 -5.03 -6.49 5.64
CA GLY A 242 -3.71 -5.88 5.66
C GLY A 242 -2.78 -6.44 6.74
N PRO A 243 -1.76 -5.68 7.11
CA PRO A 243 -0.85 -6.04 8.18
C PRO A 243 -1.56 -6.21 9.52
N GLU A 244 -1.04 -7.08 10.36
CA GLU A 244 -1.55 -7.29 11.70
C GLU A 244 -1.37 -6.02 12.57
N ILE A 245 -2.44 -5.61 13.24
CA ILE A 245 -2.36 -4.53 14.22
C ILE A 245 -1.58 -5.00 15.44
N ASN A 246 -0.63 -4.17 15.87
CA ASN A 246 0.17 -4.39 17.08
C ASN A 246 1.15 -5.57 17.04
N ARG A 247 1.55 -6.08 15.88
CA ARG A 247 2.59 -7.10 15.78
C ARG A 247 3.90 -6.69 16.50
N TRP A 248 4.13 -5.39 16.63
CA TRP A 248 5.34 -4.83 17.25
C TRP A 248 5.06 -3.87 18.42
N GLY A 249 3.88 -3.94 19.02
CA GLY A 249 3.51 -3.18 20.22
C GLY A 249 3.04 -1.75 20.01
#